data_9d23ebd1c6270df39e920e47892b8c5f
#
_entry.id   9d23ebd1c6270df39e920e47892b8c5f
#
_cell.length_a   1.000
_cell.length_b   1.000
_cell.length_c   1.000
_cell.angle_alpha   90.00
_cell.angle_beta   90.00
_cell.angle_gamma   90.00
#
_symmetry.space_group_name_H-M   'P 1'
#
loop_
_entity.id
_entity.type
_entity.pdbx_description
1 polymer ?
#
loop_
_entity_poly.entity_id
_entity_poly.type
_entity_poly.pdbx_seq_one_letter_code
_entity_poly.pdbx_strand_id
1 'polypeptide(L)'
;GPADLTWEEREEFYKKEWDEIQRLENLLDSLIHVSRLESGMIQIQPEMGSLKNTLVQAVNSVYMKAYEKSIDISLDEFQDVQIVHDSKWTGEVFVNILDNAVKYSPEHTEIRIRVTELATCMMLEFIDQGTGIPAEEAHRVFQRFYRGNQEYVKKQEGSGVGLYLARKILEEQKGTICVKVAPEGGNNFVVTLPKK
;
A
#
# COMPACT_ATOMS: atom_id res chain seq x y z
N GLY A 1 -38.69 -0.43 -8.52
CA GLY A 1 -37.67 0.09 -9.43
C GLY A 1 -37.13 1.43 -8.94
N PRO A 2 -36.09 2.04 -9.55
CA PRO A 2 -35.47 3.30 -9.06
C PRO A 2 -36.44 4.51 -9.01
N ALA A 3 -37.62 4.37 -9.57
CA ALA A 3 -38.63 5.44 -9.65
C ALA A 3 -39.38 5.70 -8.33
N ASP A 4 -39.32 4.77 -7.38
CA ASP A 4 -40.09 4.83 -6.12
C ASP A 4 -39.23 5.27 -4.91
N LEU A 5 -37.96 5.61 -5.13
CA LEU A 5 -37.03 6.02 -4.07
C LEU A 5 -37.19 7.51 -3.74
N THR A 6 -37.05 7.87 -2.47
CA THR A 6 -36.91 9.27 -2.05
C THR A 6 -35.65 9.90 -2.64
N TRP A 7 -35.56 11.23 -2.59
CA TRP A 7 -34.35 11.93 -3.06
C TRP A 7 -33.07 11.45 -2.33
N GLU A 8 -33.14 11.30 -1.02
CA GLU A 8 -32.03 10.84 -0.17
C GLU A 8 -31.60 9.41 -0.51
N GLU A 9 -32.58 8.50 -0.73
CA GLU A 9 -32.30 7.12 -1.13
C GLU A 9 -31.66 7.02 -2.53
N ARG A 10 -32.04 7.93 -3.45
CA ARG A 10 -31.40 8.00 -4.78
C ARG A 10 -29.97 8.51 -4.68
N GLU A 11 -29.70 9.51 -3.86
CA GLU A 11 -28.35 10.06 -3.67
C GLU A 11 -27.42 9.02 -3.05
N GLU A 12 -27.90 8.28 -2.05
CA GLU A 12 -27.15 7.15 -1.46
C GLU A 12 -26.91 6.03 -2.47
N PHE A 13 -27.90 5.71 -3.31
CA PHE A 13 -27.78 4.73 -4.36
C PHE A 13 -26.72 5.12 -5.40
N TYR A 14 -26.79 6.36 -5.91
CA TYR A 14 -25.79 6.86 -6.88
C TYR A 14 -24.39 6.92 -6.30
N LYS A 15 -24.25 7.28 -5.02
CA LYS A 15 -22.96 7.26 -4.34
C LYS A 15 -22.39 5.85 -4.29
N LYS A 16 -23.18 4.86 -3.91
CA LYS A 16 -22.75 3.46 -3.90
C LYS A 16 -22.37 2.93 -5.29
N GLU A 17 -23.13 3.29 -6.32
CA GLU A 17 -22.79 2.92 -7.70
C GLU A 17 -21.47 3.57 -8.15
N TRP A 18 -21.28 4.85 -7.81
CA TRP A 18 -20.06 5.58 -8.13
C TRP A 18 -18.83 4.95 -7.45
N ASP A 19 -18.95 4.64 -6.17
CA ASP A 19 -17.89 3.99 -5.39
C ASP A 19 -17.53 2.62 -6.01
N GLU A 20 -18.52 1.84 -6.47
CA GLU A 20 -18.27 0.55 -7.12
C GLU A 20 -17.62 0.71 -8.51
N ILE A 21 -17.98 1.73 -9.28
CA ILE A 21 -17.32 2.06 -10.54
C ILE A 21 -15.85 2.41 -10.31
N GLN A 22 -15.57 3.30 -9.35
CA GLN A 22 -14.19 3.67 -8.99
C GLN A 22 -13.37 2.45 -8.53
N ARG A 23 -14.00 1.55 -7.80
CA ARG A 23 -13.39 0.30 -7.38
C ARG A 23 -13.03 -0.59 -8.58
N LEU A 24 -13.94 -0.73 -9.55
CA LEU A 24 -13.70 -1.51 -10.77
C LEU A 24 -12.59 -0.88 -11.62
N GLU A 25 -12.54 0.43 -11.76
CA GLU A 25 -11.47 1.15 -12.44
C GLU A 25 -10.11 0.89 -11.77
N ASN A 26 -10.01 1.05 -10.46
CA ASN A 26 -8.78 0.78 -9.71
C ASN A 26 -8.32 -0.69 -9.82
N LEU A 27 -9.27 -1.64 -9.83
CA LEU A 27 -8.97 -3.05 -10.05
C LEU A 27 -8.42 -3.27 -11.46
N LEU A 28 -9.07 -2.71 -12.48
CA LEU A 28 -8.67 -2.84 -13.87
C LEU A 28 -7.26 -2.27 -14.09
N ASP A 29 -6.98 -1.08 -13.57
CA ASP A 29 -5.66 -0.46 -13.66
C ASP A 29 -4.59 -1.31 -12.99
N SER A 30 -4.87 -1.83 -11.81
CA SER A 30 -3.96 -2.74 -11.10
C SER A 30 -3.69 -4.01 -11.90
N LEU A 31 -4.71 -4.59 -12.53
CA LEU A 31 -4.58 -5.77 -13.40
C LEU A 31 -3.78 -5.48 -14.66
N ILE A 32 -3.99 -4.32 -15.27
CA ILE A 32 -3.23 -3.88 -16.44
C ILE A 32 -1.77 -3.71 -16.06
N HIS A 33 -1.47 -3.08 -14.92
CA HIS A 33 -0.09 -2.92 -14.44
C HIS A 33 0.59 -4.27 -14.18
N VAL A 34 -0.09 -5.19 -13.51
CA VAL A 34 0.45 -6.56 -13.30
C VAL A 34 0.70 -7.26 -14.63
N SER A 35 -0.28 -7.25 -15.54
CA SER A 35 -0.16 -7.90 -16.85
C SER A 35 1.01 -7.33 -17.67
N ARG A 36 1.17 -6.01 -17.69
CA ARG A 36 2.26 -5.34 -18.40
C ARG A 36 3.63 -5.60 -17.77
N LEU A 37 3.69 -5.71 -16.45
CA LEU A 37 4.92 -6.05 -15.74
C LEU A 37 5.31 -7.52 -16.02
N GLU A 38 4.37 -8.45 -15.89
CA GLU A 38 4.60 -9.88 -16.14
C GLU A 38 4.96 -10.19 -17.62
N SER A 39 4.40 -9.44 -18.56
CA SER A 39 4.72 -9.57 -19.98
C SER A 39 6.02 -8.85 -20.41
N GLY A 40 6.70 -8.16 -19.49
CA GLY A 40 7.90 -7.36 -19.78
C GLY A 40 7.63 -6.08 -20.59
N MET A 41 6.37 -5.69 -20.76
CA MET A 41 6.01 -4.43 -21.42
C MET A 41 6.32 -3.19 -20.56
N ILE A 42 6.28 -3.35 -19.23
CA ILE A 42 6.79 -2.35 -18.29
C ILE A 42 8.17 -2.80 -17.88
N GLN A 43 9.15 -1.98 -18.18
CA GLN A 43 10.52 -2.16 -17.71
C GLN A 43 10.73 -1.26 -16.50
N ILE A 44 11.08 -1.84 -15.39
CA ILE A 44 11.58 -1.12 -14.21
C ILE A 44 12.95 -0.56 -14.60
N GLN A 45 13.14 0.74 -14.44
CA GLN A 45 14.37 1.45 -14.80
C GLN A 45 14.99 2.09 -13.56
N PRO A 46 15.79 1.32 -12.79
CA PRO A 46 16.41 1.84 -11.60
C PRO A 46 17.49 2.88 -11.95
N GLU A 47 17.40 4.04 -11.35
CA GLU A 47 18.35 5.14 -11.45
C GLU A 47 18.76 5.62 -10.06
N MET A 48 19.90 6.31 -9.97
CA MET A 48 20.33 6.92 -8.73
C MET A 48 19.35 8.01 -8.31
N GLY A 49 18.75 7.90 -7.17
CA GLY A 49 17.70 8.81 -6.69
C GLY A 49 17.60 8.88 -5.18
N SER A 50 17.01 9.98 -4.68
CA SER A 50 16.73 10.19 -3.28
C SER A 50 15.61 9.28 -2.78
N LEU A 51 15.93 8.38 -1.87
CA LEU A 51 14.94 7.52 -1.22
C LEU A 51 13.94 8.34 -0.41
N LYS A 52 14.42 9.40 0.26
CA LYS A 52 13.58 10.29 1.05
C LYS A 52 12.52 10.99 0.19
N ASN A 53 12.90 11.49 -0.98
CA ASN A 53 11.96 12.14 -1.89
C ASN A 53 10.89 11.16 -2.37
N THR A 54 11.27 9.94 -2.75
CA THR A 54 10.33 8.90 -3.17
C THR A 54 9.33 8.58 -2.07
N LEU A 55 9.81 8.45 -0.82
CA LEU A 55 8.97 8.15 0.34
C LEU A 55 8.02 9.31 0.69
N VAL A 56 8.52 10.55 0.69
CA VAL A 56 7.71 11.74 0.98
C VAL A 56 6.59 11.92 -0.06
N GLN A 57 6.87 11.67 -1.34
CA GLN A 57 5.84 11.73 -2.38
C GLN A 57 4.75 10.68 -2.16
N ALA A 58 5.12 9.46 -1.75
CA ALA A 58 4.14 8.42 -1.42
C ALA A 58 3.27 8.80 -0.21
N VAL A 59 3.87 9.35 0.85
CA VAL A 59 3.13 9.86 2.02
C VAL A 59 2.14 10.95 1.61
N ASN A 60 2.58 11.91 0.79
CA ASN A 60 1.71 12.98 0.30
C ASN A 60 0.52 12.45 -0.51
N SER A 61 0.69 11.36 -1.26
CA SER A 61 -0.37 10.75 -2.07
C SER A 61 -1.50 10.16 -1.23
N VAL A 62 -1.23 9.71 0.00
CA VAL A 62 -2.22 9.11 0.89
C VAL A 62 -2.67 10.05 2.00
N TYR A 63 -2.05 11.23 2.13
CA TYR A 63 -2.25 12.15 3.24
C TYR A 63 -3.71 12.54 3.47
N MET A 64 -4.44 12.88 2.39
CA MET A 64 -5.85 13.28 2.52
C MET A 64 -6.73 12.14 3.04
N LYS A 65 -6.52 10.92 2.58
CA LYS A 65 -7.25 9.74 3.09
C LYS A 65 -6.95 9.48 4.58
N ALA A 66 -5.70 9.64 5.00
CA ALA A 66 -5.31 9.51 6.40
C ALA A 66 -5.96 10.62 7.25
N TYR A 67 -5.91 11.86 6.77
CA TYR A 67 -6.51 13.02 7.44
C TYR A 67 -8.03 12.86 7.66
N GLU A 68 -8.77 12.38 6.65
CA GLU A 68 -10.20 12.12 6.73
C GLU A 68 -10.57 11.09 7.81
N LYS A 69 -9.66 10.15 8.11
CA LYS A 69 -9.78 9.16 9.19
C LYS A 69 -9.11 9.60 10.50
N SER A 70 -8.60 10.82 10.58
CA SER A 70 -7.82 11.29 11.73
C SER A 70 -6.66 10.36 12.08
N ILE A 71 -5.99 9.83 11.05
CA ILE A 71 -4.79 8.98 11.19
C ILE A 71 -3.57 9.84 10.96
N ASP A 72 -2.66 9.88 11.94
CA ASP A 72 -1.38 10.56 11.81
C ASP A 72 -0.38 9.67 11.07
N ILE A 73 0.39 10.26 10.16
CA ILE A 73 1.51 9.56 9.51
C ILE A 73 2.80 10.23 9.97
N SER A 74 3.60 9.50 10.74
CA SER A 74 4.90 9.96 11.23
C SER A 74 6.05 9.28 10.48
N LEU A 75 7.06 10.07 10.15
CA LEU A 75 8.30 9.59 9.54
C LEU A 75 9.44 9.88 10.50
N ASP A 76 10.07 8.81 11.02
CA ASP A 76 11.25 8.95 11.87
C ASP A 76 12.35 9.69 11.09
N GLU A 77 13.08 10.56 11.79
CA GLU A 77 14.16 11.32 11.17
C GLU A 77 15.27 10.37 10.68
N PHE A 78 15.66 10.51 9.43
CA PHE A 78 16.78 9.80 8.84
C PHE A 78 17.51 10.67 7.84
N GLN A 79 18.80 10.39 7.67
CA GLN A 79 19.60 11.06 6.65
C GLN A 79 19.20 10.55 5.26
N ASP A 80 18.95 11.47 4.31
CA ASP A 80 18.64 11.08 2.95
C ASP A 80 19.81 10.30 2.32
N VAL A 81 19.46 9.20 1.67
CA VAL A 81 20.42 8.33 1.00
C VAL A 81 20.04 8.23 -0.47
N GLN A 82 21.05 8.41 -1.32
CA GLN A 82 20.93 8.17 -2.74
C GLN A 82 21.15 6.67 -3.00
N ILE A 83 20.15 6.02 -3.54
CA ILE A 83 20.21 4.59 -3.92
C ILE A 83 19.73 4.37 -5.35
N VAL A 84 20.13 3.27 -5.94
CA VAL A 84 19.67 2.86 -7.27
C VAL A 84 18.27 2.24 -7.14
N HIS A 85 17.25 2.95 -7.57
CA HIS A 85 15.87 2.48 -7.58
C HIS A 85 15.04 3.18 -8.65
N ASP A 86 13.95 2.56 -9.06
CA ASP A 86 12.94 3.23 -9.90
C ASP A 86 12.02 4.04 -8.99
N SER A 87 12.18 5.36 -8.96
CA SER A 87 11.46 6.24 -8.05
C SER A 87 9.93 6.16 -8.25
N LYS A 88 9.47 6.00 -9.50
CA LYS A 88 8.05 5.88 -9.80
C LYS A 88 7.46 4.58 -9.24
N TRP A 89 8.07 3.44 -9.59
CA TRP A 89 7.55 2.14 -9.20
C TRP A 89 7.79 1.82 -7.72
N THR A 90 8.89 2.28 -7.16
CA THR A 90 9.13 2.21 -5.70
C THR A 90 8.13 3.09 -4.93
N GLY A 91 7.83 4.27 -5.45
CA GLY A 91 6.75 5.12 -4.92
C GLY A 91 5.40 4.40 -4.92
N GLU A 92 5.06 3.69 -6.00
CA GLU A 92 3.85 2.86 -6.08
C GLU A 92 3.82 1.75 -5.01
N VAL A 93 4.95 1.11 -4.73
CA VAL A 93 5.08 0.14 -3.62
C VAL A 93 4.71 0.79 -2.29
N PHE A 94 5.28 1.96 -2.00
CA PHE A 94 5.01 2.66 -0.74
C PHE A 94 3.56 3.13 -0.63
N VAL A 95 2.98 3.63 -1.71
CA VAL A 95 1.55 4.00 -1.76
C VAL A 95 0.67 2.79 -1.49
N ASN A 96 0.92 1.63 -2.09
CA ASN A 96 0.16 0.41 -1.86
C ASN A 96 0.20 -0.03 -0.39
N ILE A 97 1.36 0.06 0.27
CA ILE A 97 1.52 -0.28 1.68
C ILE A 97 0.78 0.75 2.56
N LEU A 98 0.98 2.04 2.32
CA LEU A 98 0.38 3.12 3.10
C LEU A 98 -1.14 3.18 2.93
N ASP A 99 -1.66 2.99 1.73
CA ASP A 99 -3.10 2.93 1.47
C ASP A 99 -3.76 1.76 2.24
N ASN A 100 -3.10 0.60 2.28
CA ASN A 100 -3.53 -0.51 3.12
C ASN A 100 -3.49 -0.15 4.62
N ALA A 101 -2.42 0.48 5.09
CA ALA A 101 -2.29 0.89 6.48
C ALA A 101 -3.42 1.86 6.89
N VAL A 102 -3.69 2.89 6.08
CA VAL A 102 -4.80 3.84 6.31
C VAL A 102 -6.15 3.13 6.29
N LYS A 103 -6.34 2.22 5.36
CA LYS A 103 -7.59 1.51 5.16
C LYS A 103 -7.95 0.60 6.32
N TYR A 104 -6.99 -0.16 6.83
CA TYR A 104 -7.21 -1.18 7.86
C TYR A 104 -6.95 -0.71 9.29
N SER A 105 -6.40 0.47 9.47
CA SER A 105 -6.26 1.07 10.82
C SER A 105 -7.56 1.74 11.27
N PRO A 106 -7.86 1.68 12.57
CA PRO A 106 -8.95 2.47 13.17
C PRO A 106 -8.70 3.97 13.04
N GLU A 107 -9.75 4.76 13.20
CA GLU A 107 -9.64 6.21 13.34
C GLU A 107 -8.82 6.59 14.59
N HIS A 108 -8.19 7.76 14.56
CA HIS A 108 -7.39 8.30 15.66
C HIS A 108 -6.18 7.43 16.05
N THR A 109 -5.55 6.81 15.05
CA THR A 109 -4.34 6.00 15.22
C THR A 109 -3.15 6.63 14.50
N GLU A 110 -1.98 6.01 14.65
CA GLU A 110 -0.74 6.45 14.00
C GLU A 110 -0.23 5.37 13.04
N ILE A 111 0.29 5.81 11.89
CA ILE A 111 1.12 5.00 10.98
C ILE A 111 2.53 5.54 11.10
N ARG A 112 3.46 4.75 11.60
CA ARG A 112 4.85 5.14 11.77
C ARG A 112 5.74 4.54 10.71
N ILE A 113 6.57 5.37 10.11
CA ILE A 113 7.54 4.95 9.10
C ILE A 113 8.94 5.11 9.68
N ARG A 114 9.73 4.03 9.64
CA ARG A 114 11.11 4.01 10.06
C ARG A 114 12.01 3.59 8.92
N VAL A 115 13.10 4.28 8.73
CA VAL A 115 14.12 3.96 7.73
C VAL A 115 15.44 3.67 8.42
N THR A 116 16.01 2.50 8.15
CA THR A 116 17.28 2.07 8.72
C THR A 116 18.25 1.73 7.60
N GLU A 117 19.42 2.35 7.63
CA GLU A 117 20.50 2.00 6.73
C GLU A 117 21.26 0.78 7.26
N LEU A 118 21.26 -0.29 6.48
CA LEU A 118 22.04 -1.49 6.74
C LEU A 118 23.29 -1.52 5.84
N ALA A 119 24.18 -2.48 6.05
CA ALA A 119 25.42 -2.57 5.30
C ALA A 119 25.21 -2.64 3.78
N THR A 120 24.23 -3.42 3.31
CA THR A 120 23.99 -3.70 1.89
C THR A 120 22.67 -3.18 1.35
N CYS A 121 21.76 -2.79 2.20
CA CYS A 121 20.42 -2.35 1.81
C CYS A 121 19.87 -1.26 2.74
N MET A 122 18.84 -0.58 2.27
CA MET A 122 17.96 0.23 3.10
C MET A 122 16.79 -0.63 3.53
N MET A 123 16.43 -0.57 4.81
CA MET A 123 15.26 -1.23 5.39
C MET A 123 14.24 -0.16 5.76
N LEU A 124 13.02 -0.31 5.26
CA LEU A 124 11.90 0.58 5.57
C LEU A 124 10.83 -0.25 6.29
N GLU A 125 10.35 0.26 7.39
CA GLU A 125 9.29 -0.32 8.20
C GLU A 125 8.08 0.61 8.18
N PHE A 126 6.94 0.06 7.84
CA PHE A 126 5.64 0.74 7.85
C PHE A 126 4.79 0.07 8.92
N ILE A 127 4.64 0.74 10.05
CA ILE A 127 4.03 0.19 11.27
C ILE A 127 2.65 0.80 11.41
N ASP A 128 1.61 -0.01 11.32
CA ASP A 128 0.23 0.39 11.52
C ASP A 128 -0.37 -0.17 12.82
N GLN A 129 -1.51 0.36 13.21
CA GLN A 129 -2.28 -0.09 14.37
C GLN A 129 -3.59 -0.77 13.94
N GLY A 130 -3.58 -1.41 12.79
CA GLY A 130 -4.72 -2.13 12.24
C GLY A 130 -5.01 -3.45 12.93
N THR A 131 -5.88 -4.26 12.34
CA THR A 131 -6.34 -5.53 12.92
C THR A 131 -5.27 -6.61 12.99
N GLY A 132 -4.09 -6.38 12.43
CA GLY A 132 -3.02 -7.38 12.32
C GLY A 132 -3.32 -8.49 11.31
N ILE A 133 -2.28 -9.01 10.70
CA ILE A 133 -2.34 -10.15 9.78
C ILE A 133 -1.87 -11.38 10.55
N PRO A 134 -2.69 -12.45 10.64
CA PRO A 134 -2.27 -13.68 11.28
C PRO A 134 -0.97 -14.24 10.67
N ALA A 135 -0.10 -14.82 11.48
CA ALA A 135 1.21 -15.32 11.02
C ALA A 135 1.08 -16.35 9.89
N GLU A 136 0.02 -17.17 9.90
CA GLU A 136 -0.29 -18.14 8.87
C GLU A 136 -0.72 -17.49 7.54
N GLU A 137 -1.19 -16.24 7.56
CA GLU A 137 -1.57 -15.47 6.38
C GLU A 137 -0.45 -14.56 5.86
N ALA A 138 0.62 -14.34 6.62
CA ALA A 138 1.66 -13.35 6.35
C ALA A 138 2.33 -13.47 4.96
N HIS A 139 2.48 -14.68 4.43
CA HIS A 139 3.00 -14.90 3.08
C HIS A 139 1.92 -14.89 2.00
N ARG A 140 0.64 -15.15 2.39
CA ARG A 140 -0.48 -15.21 1.46
C ARG A 140 -0.99 -13.83 1.05
N VAL A 141 -0.81 -12.81 1.89
CA VAL A 141 -1.25 -11.43 1.58
C VAL A 141 -0.56 -10.84 0.35
N PHE A 142 0.56 -11.41 -0.07
CA PHE A 142 1.27 -11.06 -1.29
C PHE A 142 0.89 -11.92 -2.51
N GLN A 143 -0.11 -12.79 -2.38
CA GLN A 143 -0.65 -13.56 -3.50
C GLN A 143 -1.69 -12.74 -4.26
N ARG A 144 -1.79 -12.97 -5.56
CA ARG A 144 -2.75 -12.31 -6.43
C ARG A 144 -4.19 -12.62 -5.99
N PHE A 145 -5.01 -11.60 -5.87
CA PHE A 145 -6.41 -11.67 -5.45
C PHE A 145 -6.63 -12.19 -4.03
N TYR A 146 -5.58 -12.37 -3.25
CA TYR A 146 -5.75 -12.79 -1.87
C TYR A 146 -6.31 -11.62 -1.03
N ARG A 147 -7.31 -11.95 -0.22
CA ARG A 147 -7.88 -11.07 0.81
C ARG A 147 -8.01 -11.89 2.09
N GLY A 148 -7.65 -11.29 3.21
CA GLY A 148 -7.75 -11.94 4.51
C GLY A 148 -9.17 -12.40 4.83
N ASN A 149 -9.28 -13.44 5.63
CA ASN A 149 -10.57 -14.07 5.98
C ASN A 149 -11.36 -13.33 7.06
N GLN A 150 -10.77 -12.33 7.72
CA GLN A 150 -11.43 -11.57 8.79
C GLN A 150 -12.62 -10.78 8.24
N GLU A 151 -13.72 -10.74 8.99
CA GLU A 151 -14.95 -10.05 8.57
C GLU A 151 -14.71 -8.56 8.28
N TYR A 152 -13.86 -7.90 9.07
CA TYR A 152 -13.51 -6.51 8.87
C TYR A 152 -12.80 -6.30 7.52
N VAL A 153 -11.88 -7.20 7.16
CA VAL A 153 -11.16 -7.14 5.86
C VAL A 153 -12.13 -7.38 4.69
N LYS A 154 -13.09 -8.27 4.85
CA LYS A 154 -14.10 -8.55 3.81
C LYS A 154 -15.02 -7.36 3.54
N LYS A 155 -15.28 -6.55 4.57
CA LYS A 155 -16.12 -5.33 4.47
C LYS A 155 -15.38 -4.15 3.84
N GLN A 156 -14.05 -4.16 3.86
CA GLN A 156 -13.26 -3.10 3.26
C GLN A 156 -13.15 -3.29 1.74
N GLU A 157 -13.14 -2.22 1.01
CA GLU A 157 -12.89 -2.26 -0.43
C GLU A 157 -11.45 -2.71 -0.73
N GLY A 158 -11.24 -3.46 -1.80
CA GLY A 158 -9.91 -3.86 -2.22
C GLY A 158 -9.89 -4.97 -3.25
N SER A 159 -8.94 -4.87 -4.16
CA SER A 159 -8.75 -5.82 -5.26
C SER A 159 -7.93 -7.06 -4.89
N GLY A 160 -7.16 -7.01 -3.80
CA GLY A 160 -6.17 -8.05 -3.48
C GLY A 160 -4.99 -8.10 -4.46
N VAL A 161 -4.74 -7.02 -5.19
CA VAL A 161 -3.68 -6.94 -6.21
C VAL A 161 -2.53 -6.03 -5.77
N GLY A 162 -2.79 -5.03 -4.93
CA GLY A 162 -1.80 -4.00 -4.56
C GLY A 162 -0.53 -4.55 -3.92
N LEU A 163 -0.63 -5.44 -2.93
CA LEU A 163 0.54 -6.06 -2.29
C LEU A 163 1.26 -7.06 -3.20
N TYR A 164 0.53 -7.77 -4.06
CA TYR A 164 1.13 -8.61 -5.09
C TYR A 164 1.97 -7.77 -6.07
N LEU A 165 1.42 -6.66 -6.56
CA LEU A 165 2.12 -5.72 -7.43
C LEU A 165 3.37 -5.15 -6.73
N ALA A 166 3.22 -4.70 -5.47
CA ALA A 166 4.34 -4.20 -4.67
C ALA A 166 5.49 -5.22 -4.57
N ARG A 167 5.16 -6.49 -4.30
CA ARG A 167 6.15 -7.57 -4.26
C ARG A 167 6.86 -7.75 -5.60
N LYS A 168 6.11 -7.77 -6.71
CA LYS A 168 6.67 -7.93 -8.05
C LYS A 168 7.62 -6.79 -8.43
N ILE A 169 7.23 -5.55 -8.16
CA ILE A 169 8.07 -4.37 -8.39
C ILE A 169 9.38 -4.44 -7.60
N LEU A 170 9.32 -4.89 -6.35
CA LEU A 170 10.52 -5.04 -5.51
C LEU A 170 11.41 -6.19 -5.99
N GLU A 171 10.83 -7.34 -6.35
CA GLU A 171 11.58 -8.49 -6.90
C GLU A 171 12.41 -8.07 -8.14
N GLU A 172 11.83 -7.29 -9.06
CA GLU A 172 12.53 -6.74 -10.24
C GLU A 172 13.71 -5.82 -9.85
N GLN A 173 13.65 -5.17 -8.71
CA GLN A 173 14.71 -4.30 -8.16
C GLN A 173 15.60 -5.04 -7.14
N LYS A 174 15.51 -6.37 -7.03
CA LYS A 174 16.23 -7.18 -6.06
C LYS A 174 15.94 -6.80 -4.60
N GLY A 175 14.82 -6.13 -4.37
CA GLY A 175 14.29 -5.82 -3.05
C GLY A 175 13.40 -6.93 -2.52
N THR A 176 12.94 -6.77 -1.29
CA THR A 176 12.03 -7.71 -0.64
C THR A 176 10.91 -6.98 0.11
N ILE A 177 9.81 -7.68 0.35
CA ILE A 177 8.73 -7.24 1.23
C ILE A 177 8.26 -8.41 2.08
N CYS A 178 8.06 -8.16 3.35
CA CYS A 178 7.38 -9.08 4.26
C CYS A 178 6.49 -8.30 5.24
N VAL A 179 5.62 -9.02 5.95
CA VAL A 179 4.81 -8.45 7.03
C VAL A 179 5.05 -9.22 8.31
N LYS A 180 5.12 -8.50 9.42
CA LYS A 180 5.27 -9.02 10.78
C LYS A 180 4.18 -8.39 11.66
N VAL A 181 3.87 -9.04 12.77
CA VAL A 181 3.04 -8.42 13.80
C VAL A 181 3.83 -7.28 14.45
N ALA A 182 3.22 -6.10 14.56
CA ALA A 182 3.83 -4.98 15.26
C ALA A 182 3.85 -5.23 16.79
N PRO A 183 4.83 -4.67 17.53
CA PRO A 183 4.96 -4.90 18.98
C PRO A 183 3.72 -4.49 19.80
N GLU A 184 3.03 -3.46 19.36
CA GLU A 184 1.83 -2.90 20.02
C GLU A 184 0.51 -3.39 19.39
N GLY A 185 0.58 -4.41 18.55
CA GLY A 185 -0.52 -4.88 17.71
C GLY A 185 -0.50 -4.18 16.33
N GLY A 186 -1.32 -4.68 15.39
CA GLY A 186 -1.30 -4.22 14.00
C GLY A 186 -0.20 -4.90 13.18
N ASN A 187 0.23 -4.24 12.12
CA ASN A 187 1.19 -4.80 11.18
C ASN A 187 2.47 -3.96 11.09
N ASN A 188 3.56 -4.62 10.79
CA ASN A 188 4.80 -4.00 10.38
C ASN A 188 5.19 -4.56 9.00
N PHE A 189 4.93 -3.79 7.94
CA PHE A 189 5.42 -4.11 6.60
C PHE A 189 6.87 -3.68 6.48
N VAL A 190 7.73 -4.63 6.19
CA VAL A 190 9.18 -4.41 6.07
C VAL A 190 9.58 -4.55 4.61
N VAL A 191 10.11 -3.47 4.05
CA VAL A 191 10.66 -3.41 2.70
C VAL A 191 12.17 -3.31 2.78
N THR A 192 12.88 -4.04 1.94
CA THR A 192 14.32 -3.82 1.73
C THR A 192 14.61 -3.45 0.28
N LEU A 193 15.51 -2.51 0.09
CA LEU A 193 16.02 -2.10 -1.21
C LEU A 193 17.56 -2.14 -1.17
N PRO A 194 18.24 -2.78 -2.13
CA PRO A 194 19.68 -2.79 -2.19
C PRO A 194 20.22 -1.38 -2.39
N LYS A 195 21.40 -1.10 -1.85
CA LYS A 195 22.07 0.22 -2.01
C LYS A 195 22.77 0.37 -3.36
N LYS A 196 23.03 -0.75 -4.05
CA LYS A 196 23.71 -0.81 -5.36
C LYS A 196 23.01 -1.81 -6.27
#